data_ceb41a83dc7883d3f483d9c004621394
#
_entry.id   ceb41a83dc7883d3f483d9c004621394
#
_cell.length_a   1.000
_cell.length_b   1.000
_cell.length_c   1.000
_cell.angle_alpha   90.00
_cell.angle_beta   90.00
_cell.angle_gamma   90.00
#
_symmetry.space_group_name_H-M   'P 1'
#
loop_
_entity.id
_entity.type
_entity.pdbx_description
1 polymer ?
#
loop_
_entity_poly.entity_id
_entity_poly.type
_entity_poly.pdbx_seq_one_letter_code
_entity_poly.pdbx_strand_id
1 'polypeptide(L)'
;MTPELLSLTRYLASSRAEFNLAEMNQYLSREYEEKELYESLKPHFFDLDLFCDAQYKCTKLAKCPLPADERVIHELEEMLKAPRLPPTIEQLVGSFIERSCGKDWQTGETARLLRENIVKQKEEYWSGSSTYPMLRVITYLLYHFPVYFCQFQYLLLDLLKGGLLTSKMSIVDAGAGPGTITLSTMDFLHKLLDIYSKKGIDTRLNMKIDSIEKAQDNIDCYNALTSLYLSHHQQANANMIIHETVGAPVEKAYPPRESDLIVFSNVLAEMSAPPAERADTVERLASGSSNPTILLVEPADLVNSKALRVTQNALIKKGFTVYSPCSFPWGAGCRGGECWSFREGGNIHVPEFMRKIAGMEDAYRYLNTDIKFSYVILRRDGIVEHKYRAGGKFARLSTLKKHVKKRINVVVSVMSGNLGDDKNLVFKTCDGTTSVPCYAVLPSYHRNDNNMALTNAGYGDIIEIFGALIRENKEFSSYNLLISRNTIVTPVV
;
A
#
# COMPACT_ATOMS: atom_id res chain seq x y z
N MET A 1 1.32 -2.15 35.40
CA MET A 1 2.75 -1.76 35.46
C MET A 1 2.93 -0.71 36.54
N THR A 2 3.97 -0.83 37.37
CA THR A 2 4.24 0.20 38.41
C THR A 2 5.03 1.37 37.79
N PRO A 3 4.80 2.63 38.25
CA PRO A 3 5.58 3.79 37.81
C PRO A 3 7.08 3.61 38.00
N GLU A 4 7.49 2.89 39.06
CA GLU A 4 8.87 2.53 39.38
C GLU A 4 9.53 1.75 38.26
N LEU A 5 8.86 0.70 37.74
CA LEU A 5 9.39 -0.14 36.66
C LEU A 5 9.65 0.65 35.38
N LEU A 6 8.74 1.53 34.99
CA LEU A 6 8.90 2.37 33.80
C LEU A 6 10.01 3.40 33.98
N SER A 7 10.13 4.01 35.18
CA SER A 7 11.16 4.97 35.47
C SER A 7 12.56 4.34 35.46
N LEU A 8 12.71 3.15 36.04
CA LEU A 8 13.94 2.38 35.98
C LEU A 8 14.34 2.01 34.57
N THR A 9 13.38 1.53 33.78
CA THR A 9 13.63 1.17 32.38
C THR A 9 14.09 2.38 31.56
N ARG A 10 13.46 3.55 31.74
CA ARG A 10 13.89 4.81 31.12
C ARG A 10 15.31 5.20 31.53
N TYR A 11 15.64 5.06 32.80
CA TYR A 11 16.99 5.34 33.31
C TYR A 11 18.02 4.41 32.66
N LEU A 12 17.79 3.09 32.65
CA LEU A 12 18.68 2.12 32.02
C LEU A 12 18.82 2.37 30.54
N ALA A 13 17.70 2.60 29.83
CA ALA A 13 17.70 2.93 28.41
C ALA A 13 18.45 4.23 28.09
N SER A 14 18.47 5.22 28.99
CA SER A 14 19.21 6.47 28.79
C SER A 14 20.71 6.34 29.08
N SER A 15 21.07 5.51 30.04
CA SER A 15 22.44 5.41 30.58
C SER A 15 23.27 4.29 29.95
N ARG A 16 22.66 3.27 29.35
CA ARG A 16 23.31 2.08 28.81
C ARG A 16 22.91 1.82 27.36
N ALA A 17 23.82 1.25 26.56
CA ALA A 17 23.53 0.79 25.19
C ALA A 17 22.71 -0.50 25.21
N GLU A 18 22.93 -1.35 26.23
CA GLU A 18 22.25 -2.63 26.42
C GLU A 18 22.16 -2.98 27.92
N PHE A 19 21.17 -3.76 28.31
CA PHE A 19 21.00 -4.33 29.67
C PHE A 19 20.11 -5.57 29.59
N ASN A 20 20.24 -6.47 30.60
CA ASN A 20 19.35 -7.61 30.75
C ASN A 20 18.20 -7.26 31.71
N LEU A 21 16.97 -7.76 31.45
CA LEU A 21 15.84 -7.50 32.36
C LEU A 21 16.08 -8.04 33.76
N ALA A 22 16.81 -9.16 33.94
CA ALA A 22 17.20 -9.67 35.28
C ALA A 22 17.97 -8.64 36.11
N GLU A 23 18.80 -7.79 35.48
CA GLU A 23 19.57 -6.74 36.19
C GLU A 23 18.65 -5.72 36.87
N MET A 24 17.41 -5.56 36.39
CA MET A 24 16.47 -4.61 36.98
C MET A 24 16.09 -4.97 38.41
N ASN A 25 16.09 -6.26 38.75
CA ASN A 25 15.78 -6.74 40.11
C ASN A 25 16.73 -6.21 41.19
N GLN A 26 17.95 -5.80 40.81
CA GLN A 26 18.90 -5.18 41.71
C GLN A 26 18.46 -3.79 42.22
N TYR A 27 17.55 -3.16 41.50
CA TYR A 27 17.07 -1.79 41.71
C TYR A 27 15.59 -1.70 42.12
N LEU A 28 14.87 -2.83 42.07
CA LEU A 28 13.43 -2.87 42.35
C LEU A 28 13.19 -3.30 43.80
N SER A 29 12.14 -2.76 44.38
CA SER A 29 11.71 -3.08 45.75
C SER A 29 11.18 -4.51 45.91
N ARG A 30 10.79 -5.14 44.79
CA ARG A 30 10.26 -6.51 44.67
C ARG A 30 11.00 -7.22 43.55
N GLU A 31 11.26 -8.50 43.74
CA GLU A 31 11.82 -9.38 42.70
C GLU A 31 10.71 -9.81 41.73
N TYR A 32 11.04 -9.81 40.44
CA TYR A 32 10.17 -10.22 39.34
C TYR A 32 10.86 -11.28 38.49
N GLU A 33 10.09 -12.20 37.91
CA GLU A 33 10.59 -13.07 36.85
C GLU A 33 10.85 -12.26 35.56
N GLU A 34 11.89 -12.61 34.81
CA GLU A 34 12.25 -11.92 33.55
C GLU A 34 11.08 -11.87 32.57
N LYS A 35 10.30 -12.96 32.48
CA LYS A 35 9.09 -13.03 31.65
C LYS A 35 8.02 -12.04 32.11
N GLU A 36 7.81 -11.88 33.43
CA GLU A 36 6.86 -10.89 33.98
C GLU A 36 7.29 -9.46 33.66
N LEU A 37 8.61 -9.17 33.78
CA LEU A 37 9.19 -7.90 33.38
C LEU A 37 8.99 -7.64 31.87
N TYR A 38 9.30 -8.65 31.05
CA TYR A 38 9.16 -8.54 29.60
C TYR A 38 7.72 -8.23 29.19
N GLU A 39 6.74 -9.00 29.62
CA GLU A 39 5.33 -8.80 29.28
C GLU A 39 4.79 -7.44 29.77
N SER A 40 5.27 -6.97 30.94
CA SER A 40 4.90 -5.66 31.48
C SER A 40 5.51 -4.49 30.70
N LEU A 41 6.71 -4.65 30.15
CA LEU A 41 7.47 -3.60 29.47
C LEU A 41 7.30 -3.61 27.96
N LYS A 42 6.94 -4.74 27.37
CA LYS A 42 6.77 -4.93 25.93
C LYS A 42 5.93 -3.83 25.25
N PRO A 43 4.80 -3.36 25.82
CA PRO A 43 4.02 -2.26 25.22
C PRO A 43 4.78 -0.93 25.14
N HIS A 44 5.85 -0.77 25.92
CA HIS A 44 6.63 0.47 26.03
C HIS A 44 7.96 0.44 25.29
N PHE A 45 8.42 -0.73 24.80
CA PHE A 45 9.70 -0.84 24.11
C PHE A 45 9.81 0.09 22.91
N PHE A 46 8.69 0.27 22.18
CA PHE A 46 8.66 1.19 21.05
C PHE A 46 8.98 2.64 21.49
N ASP A 47 8.30 3.13 22.52
CA ASP A 47 8.45 4.52 22.99
C ASP A 47 9.79 4.77 23.71
N LEU A 48 10.45 3.70 24.13
CA LEU A 48 11.77 3.74 24.80
C LEU A 48 12.95 3.51 23.85
N ASP A 49 12.71 3.36 22.55
CA ASP A 49 13.74 2.99 21.56
C ASP A 49 14.47 1.69 21.92
N LEU A 50 13.76 0.74 22.52
CA LEU A 50 14.31 -0.54 22.95
C LEU A 50 13.81 -1.69 22.09
N PHE A 51 14.69 -2.63 21.85
CA PHE A 51 14.37 -3.96 21.35
C PHE A 51 14.85 -4.98 22.41
N CYS A 52 13.97 -5.90 22.79
CA CYS A 52 14.28 -6.95 23.75
C CYS A 52 14.20 -8.32 23.06
N ASP A 53 15.29 -9.06 23.08
CA ASP A 53 15.37 -10.37 22.43
C ASP A 53 14.78 -11.51 23.29
N ALA A 54 14.85 -12.74 22.78
CA ALA A 54 14.32 -13.94 23.44
C ALA A 54 15.09 -14.33 24.71
N GLN A 55 16.28 -13.76 24.93
CA GLN A 55 17.10 -13.90 26.14
C GLN A 55 16.87 -12.73 27.11
N TYR A 56 15.82 -11.96 26.91
CA TYR A 56 15.48 -10.78 27.71
C TYR A 56 16.56 -9.69 27.76
N LYS A 57 17.46 -9.68 26.76
CA LYS A 57 18.45 -8.65 26.60
C LYS A 57 17.83 -7.50 25.80
N CYS A 58 17.75 -6.34 26.46
CA CYS A 58 17.27 -5.09 25.85
C CYS A 58 18.45 -4.31 25.26
N THR A 59 18.28 -3.87 24.00
CA THR A 59 19.26 -3.05 23.27
C THR A 59 18.58 -1.83 22.69
N LYS A 60 19.30 -0.72 22.55
CA LYS A 60 18.78 0.44 21.82
C LYS A 60 18.61 0.11 20.34
N LEU A 61 17.46 0.44 19.80
CA LEU A 61 17.17 0.30 18.39
C LEU A 61 17.10 1.66 17.71
N ALA A 62 18.13 1.96 16.92
CA ALA A 62 18.15 3.16 16.10
C ALA A 62 17.16 3.01 14.93
N LYS A 63 16.44 4.08 14.61
CA LYS A 63 15.60 4.15 13.43
C LYS A 63 16.46 4.31 12.19
N CYS A 64 16.52 3.27 11.35
CA CYS A 64 17.25 3.29 10.07
C CYS A 64 16.41 2.59 8.98
N PRO A 65 16.60 2.95 7.71
CA PRO A 65 15.96 2.25 6.61
C PRO A 65 16.25 0.75 6.67
N LEU A 66 15.24 -0.06 6.39
CA LEU A 66 15.42 -1.51 6.22
C LEU A 66 16.28 -1.79 4.97
N PRO A 67 17.19 -2.77 5.02
CA PRO A 67 18.09 -3.05 3.90
C PRO A 67 17.33 -3.45 2.64
N ALA A 68 17.48 -2.68 1.56
CA ALA A 68 16.96 -3.00 0.22
C ALA A 68 18.02 -3.74 -0.62
N ASP A 69 18.55 -4.86 -0.09
CA ASP A 69 19.53 -5.73 -0.79
C ASP A 69 18.88 -6.30 -2.06
N GLU A 70 19.59 -6.28 -3.19
CA GLU A 70 19.07 -6.73 -4.49
C GLU A 70 18.59 -8.18 -4.46
N ARG A 71 19.24 -9.07 -3.71
CA ARG A 71 18.84 -10.48 -3.55
C ARG A 71 17.53 -10.63 -2.77
N VAL A 72 17.27 -9.71 -1.83
CA VAL A 72 16.03 -9.65 -1.05
C VAL A 72 14.91 -9.12 -1.94
N ILE A 73 15.16 -8.01 -2.63
CA ILE A 73 14.19 -7.41 -3.56
C ILE A 73 13.78 -8.42 -4.63
N HIS A 74 14.74 -9.09 -5.25
CA HIS A 74 14.46 -10.10 -6.28
C HIS A 74 13.56 -11.23 -5.74
N GLU A 75 13.83 -11.76 -4.54
CA GLU A 75 13.01 -12.81 -3.94
C GLU A 75 11.57 -12.34 -3.67
N LEU A 76 11.39 -11.10 -3.18
CA LEU A 76 10.07 -10.50 -2.97
C LEU A 76 9.34 -10.27 -4.31
N GLU A 77 10.03 -9.81 -5.35
CA GLU A 77 9.46 -9.64 -6.68
C GLU A 77 8.96 -10.97 -7.27
N GLU A 78 9.75 -12.04 -7.14
CA GLU A 78 9.33 -13.38 -7.59
C GLU A 78 8.08 -13.86 -6.85
N MET A 79 7.98 -13.60 -5.54
CA MET A 79 6.77 -13.94 -4.77
C MET A 79 5.53 -13.16 -5.27
N LEU A 80 5.72 -11.89 -5.67
CA LEU A 80 4.63 -11.04 -6.15
C LEU A 80 4.22 -11.30 -7.61
N LYS A 81 4.99 -12.08 -8.39
CA LYS A 81 4.56 -12.54 -9.72
C LYS A 81 3.38 -13.52 -9.68
N ALA A 82 3.26 -14.28 -8.58
CA ALA A 82 2.13 -15.20 -8.33
C ALA A 82 1.51 -14.92 -6.95
N PRO A 83 0.84 -13.76 -6.78
CA PRO A 83 0.39 -13.30 -5.48
C PRO A 83 -0.69 -14.22 -4.92
N ARG A 84 -0.60 -14.51 -3.62
CA ARG A 84 -1.53 -15.37 -2.90
C ARG A 84 -1.59 -15.02 -1.43
N LEU A 85 -2.70 -15.34 -0.80
CA LEU A 85 -2.75 -15.31 0.66
C LEU A 85 -1.79 -16.36 1.23
N PRO A 86 -1.04 -16.02 2.29
CA PRO A 86 -0.31 -17.01 3.06
C PRO A 86 -1.27 -18.05 3.63
N PRO A 87 -0.87 -19.34 3.74
CA PRO A 87 -1.72 -20.40 4.29
C PRO A 87 -2.26 -20.06 5.69
N THR A 88 -1.46 -19.42 6.52
CA THR A 88 -1.89 -18.97 7.87
C THR A 88 -2.97 -17.90 7.82
N ILE A 89 -2.85 -16.91 6.95
CA ILE A 89 -3.89 -15.87 6.77
C ILE A 89 -5.17 -16.52 6.20
N GLU A 90 -5.03 -17.39 5.22
CA GLU A 90 -6.16 -18.11 4.63
C GLU A 90 -6.91 -18.93 5.69
N GLN A 91 -6.18 -19.66 6.55
CA GLN A 91 -6.75 -20.44 7.64
C GLN A 91 -7.42 -19.55 8.71
N LEU A 92 -6.79 -18.44 9.10
CA LEU A 92 -7.36 -17.49 10.08
C LEU A 92 -8.69 -16.91 9.59
N VAL A 93 -8.71 -16.43 8.34
CA VAL A 93 -9.92 -15.87 7.72
C VAL A 93 -10.99 -16.95 7.55
N GLY A 94 -10.65 -18.11 7.04
CA GLY A 94 -11.58 -19.23 6.90
C GLY A 94 -12.20 -19.66 8.24
N SER A 95 -11.38 -19.78 9.30
CA SER A 95 -11.85 -20.11 10.65
C SER A 95 -12.72 -19.01 11.26
N PHE A 96 -12.48 -17.74 10.94
CA PHE A 96 -13.34 -16.63 11.38
C PHE A 96 -14.70 -16.71 10.70
N ILE A 97 -14.73 -16.97 9.39
CA ILE A 97 -15.97 -17.14 8.62
C ILE A 97 -16.78 -18.32 9.16
N GLU A 98 -16.16 -19.47 9.38
CA GLU A 98 -16.83 -20.66 9.93
C GLU A 98 -17.41 -20.43 11.32
N ARG A 99 -16.71 -19.72 12.19
CA ARG A 99 -17.21 -19.35 13.52
C ARG A 99 -18.40 -18.40 13.47
N SER A 100 -18.41 -17.49 12.49
CA SER A 100 -19.45 -16.45 12.36
C SER A 100 -20.71 -16.97 11.64
N CYS A 101 -20.56 -17.89 10.68
CA CYS A 101 -21.64 -18.35 9.81
C CYS A 101 -21.99 -19.85 9.96
N GLY A 102 -21.26 -20.60 10.79
CA GLY A 102 -21.40 -22.07 10.91
C GLY A 102 -20.57 -22.83 9.88
N LYS A 103 -20.38 -24.15 10.12
CA LYS A 103 -19.51 -24.99 9.28
C LYS A 103 -20.00 -25.15 7.83
N ASP A 104 -21.30 -25.09 7.63
CA ASP A 104 -21.95 -25.30 6.32
C ASP A 104 -22.26 -23.98 5.61
N TRP A 105 -21.57 -22.89 5.96
CA TRP A 105 -21.80 -21.52 5.43
C TRP A 105 -21.78 -21.45 3.90
N GLN A 106 -21.09 -22.36 3.22
CA GLN A 106 -20.95 -22.44 1.77
C GLN A 106 -22.17 -23.05 1.07
N THR A 107 -23.20 -23.52 1.81
CA THR A 107 -24.39 -24.18 1.28
C THR A 107 -25.67 -23.53 1.76
N GLY A 108 -26.79 -23.89 1.13
CA GLY A 108 -28.14 -23.49 1.55
C GLY A 108 -28.39 -21.98 1.58
N GLU A 109 -29.17 -21.55 2.56
CA GLU A 109 -29.61 -20.17 2.70
C GLU A 109 -28.46 -19.21 3.03
N THR A 110 -27.51 -19.63 3.86
CA THR A 110 -26.32 -18.82 4.21
C THR A 110 -25.51 -18.49 2.97
N ALA A 111 -25.20 -19.47 2.13
CA ALA A 111 -24.48 -19.25 0.89
C ALA A 111 -25.22 -18.29 -0.05
N ARG A 112 -26.54 -18.44 -0.15
CA ARG A 112 -27.39 -17.57 -0.96
C ARG A 112 -27.29 -16.11 -0.48
N LEU A 113 -27.46 -15.88 0.83
CA LEU A 113 -27.35 -14.55 1.44
C LEU A 113 -25.97 -13.92 1.24
N LEU A 114 -24.89 -14.70 1.42
CA LEU A 114 -23.53 -14.24 1.19
C LEU A 114 -23.29 -13.82 -0.28
N ARG A 115 -23.74 -14.63 -1.24
CA ARG A 115 -23.65 -14.31 -2.67
C ARG A 115 -24.43 -13.06 -3.04
N GLU A 116 -25.66 -12.91 -2.55
CA GLU A 116 -26.46 -11.71 -2.77
C GLU A 116 -25.80 -10.46 -2.20
N ASN A 117 -25.18 -10.57 -1.00
CA ASN A 117 -24.47 -9.45 -0.42
C ASN A 117 -23.16 -9.11 -1.13
N ILE A 118 -22.43 -10.09 -1.69
CA ILE A 118 -21.27 -9.82 -2.54
C ILE A 118 -21.69 -8.98 -3.75
N VAL A 119 -22.80 -9.36 -4.42
CA VAL A 119 -23.32 -8.60 -5.58
C VAL A 119 -23.75 -7.19 -5.15
N LYS A 120 -24.50 -7.07 -4.07
CA LYS A 120 -24.88 -5.76 -3.51
C LYS A 120 -23.68 -4.90 -3.17
N GLN A 121 -22.63 -5.43 -2.53
CA GLN A 121 -21.43 -4.66 -2.24
C GLN A 121 -20.73 -4.14 -3.49
N LYS A 122 -20.78 -4.88 -4.60
CA LYS A 122 -20.27 -4.39 -5.89
C LYS A 122 -21.07 -3.21 -6.43
N GLU A 123 -22.39 -3.24 -6.25
CA GLU A 123 -23.30 -2.19 -6.71
C GLU A 123 -23.34 -1.01 -5.74
N GLU A 124 -23.33 -1.28 -4.42
CA GLU A 124 -23.43 -0.33 -3.31
C GLU A 124 -22.07 0.23 -2.84
N TYR A 125 -20.96 -0.17 -3.43
CA TYR A 125 -19.70 0.59 -3.24
C TYR A 125 -19.96 2.09 -3.49
N TRP A 126 -21.13 2.37 -4.03
CA TRP A 126 -21.66 3.67 -4.43
C TRP A 126 -22.81 4.22 -3.55
N SER A 127 -23.44 3.46 -2.60
CA SER A 127 -24.69 3.91 -1.96
C SER A 127 -24.98 3.49 -0.51
N GLY A 128 -24.05 2.95 0.23
CA GLY A 128 -23.95 3.04 1.72
C GLY A 128 -25.13 2.69 2.64
N SER A 129 -25.86 1.57 2.52
CA SER A 129 -26.64 1.06 3.66
C SER A 129 -26.80 -0.47 3.63
N SER A 130 -26.36 -1.19 4.67
CA SER A 130 -26.60 -2.63 4.82
C SER A 130 -27.38 -2.91 6.12
N THR A 131 -28.34 -3.85 6.03
CA THR A 131 -29.22 -4.22 7.13
C THR A 131 -28.60 -5.28 8.08
N TYR A 132 -27.42 -5.84 7.73
CA TYR A 132 -26.74 -6.88 8.51
C TYR A 132 -25.23 -6.59 8.58
N PRO A 133 -24.77 -5.88 9.60
CA PRO A 133 -23.36 -5.44 9.70
C PRO A 133 -22.33 -6.57 9.61
N MET A 134 -22.47 -7.64 10.41
CA MET A 134 -21.53 -8.79 10.39
C MET A 134 -21.49 -9.49 9.02
N LEU A 135 -22.62 -9.59 8.31
CA LEU A 135 -22.67 -10.16 6.97
C LEU A 135 -21.83 -9.36 5.97
N ARG A 136 -21.78 -8.03 6.13
CA ARG A 136 -20.93 -7.15 5.31
C ARG A 136 -19.45 -7.44 5.55
N VAL A 137 -19.03 -7.65 6.79
CA VAL A 137 -17.65 -8.03 7.14
C VAL A 137 -17.28 -9.36 6.50
N ILE A 138 -18.14 -10.38 6.63
CA ILE A 138 -17.90 -11.71 6.04
C ILE A 138 -17.80 -11.63 4.51
N THR A 139 -18.68 -10.91 3.85
CA THR A 139 -18.63 -10.76 2.38
C THR A 139 -17.42 -9.98 1.91
N TYR A 140 -16.96 -8.99 2.69
CA TYR A 140 -15.70 -8.31 2.43
C TYR A 140 -14.51 -9.28 2.54
N LEU A 141 -14.45 -10.11 3.60
CA LEU A 141 -13.40 -11.13 3.78
C LEU A 141 -13.38 -12.14 2.64
N LEU A 142 -14.57 -12.55 2.16
CA LEU A 142 -14.70 -13.50 1.07
C LEU A 142 -14.27 -12.94 -0.29
N TYR A 143 -14.50 -11.65 -0.55
CA TYR A 143 -14.39 -11.07 -1.89
C TYR A 143 -13.28 -10.03 -2.04
N HIS A 144 -13.18 -9.05 -1.15
CA HIS A 144 -12.24 -7.93 -1.28
C HIS A 144 -10.91 -8.17 -0.56
N PHE A 145 -10.95 -8.75 0.63
CA PHE A 145 -9.78 -8.94 1.48
C PHE A 145 -8.61 -9.62 0.75
N PRO A 146 -8.77 -10.73 0.00
CA PRO A 146 -7.64 -11.41 -0.62
C PRO A 146 -6.88 -10.54 -1.63
N VAL A 147 -7.62 -9.82 -2.47
CA VAL A 147 -7.02 -8.94 -3.47
C VAL A 147 -6.33 -7.76 -2.82
N TYR A 148 -6.99 -7.08 -1.88
CA TYR A 148 -6.42 -5.90 -1.23
C TYR A 148 -5.24 -6.23 -0.32
N PHE A 149 -5.24 -7.41 0.31
CA PHE A 149 -4.10 -7.92 1.05
C PHE A 149 -2.87 -8.08 0.13
N CYS A 150 -3.02 -8.79 -0.99
CA CYS A 150 -1.94 -8.98 -1.95
C CYS A 150 -1.52 -7.67 -2.64
N GLN A 151 -2.48 -6.83 -2.99
CA GLN A 151 -2.26 -5.51 -3.57
C GLN A 151 -1.36 -4.63 -2.71
N PHE A 152 -1.58 -4.65 -1.40
CA PHE A 152 -0.81 -3.80 -0.50
C PHE A 152 0.66 -4.23 -0.39
N GLN A 153 0.96 -5.50 -0.57
CA GLN A 153 2.34 -6.00 -0.56
C GLN A 153 3.20 -5.43 -1.70
N TYR A 154 2.61 -5.09 -2.87
CA TYR A 154 3.33 -4.37 -3.92
C TYR A 154 3.77 -2.97 -3.46
N LEU A 155 2.91 -2.28 -2.71
CA LEU A 155 3.23 -0.94 -2.20
C LEU A 155 4.26 -1.00 -1.07
N LEU A 156 4.22 -2.01 -0.22
CA LEU A 156 5.25 -2.24 0.79
C LEU A 156 6.61 -2.54 0.16
N LEU A 157 6.65 -3.28 -0.95
CA LEU A 157 7.89 -3.49 -1.70
C LEU A 157 8.43 -2.18 -2.29
N ASP A 158 7.57 -1.33 -2.84
CA ASP A 158 7.98 0.00 -3.33
C ASP A 158 8.52 0.87 -2.19
N LEU A 159 7.85 0.87 -1.03
CA LEU A 159 8.33 1.58 0.16
C LEU A 159 9.69 1.04 0.65
N LEU A 160 9.91 -0.28 0.59
CA LEU A 160 11.19 -0.91 0.93
C LEU A 160 12.29 -0.46 -0.03
N LYS A 161 12.05 -0.55 -1.34
CA LYS A 161 12.98 -0.08 -2.40
C LYS A 161 13.33 1.40 -2.23
N GLY A 162 12.35 2.21 -1.85
CA GLY A 162 12.52 3.64 -1.61
C GLY A 162 13.18 3.99 -0.28
N GLY A 163 13.55 3.01 0.57
CA GLY A 163 14.10 3.25 1.90
C GLY A 163 13.12 3.91 2.88
N LEU A 164 11.82 3.79 2.63
CA LEU A 164 10.75 4.40 3.42
C LEU A 164 10.22 3.46 4.52
N LEU A 165 10.57 2.17 4.49
CA LEU A 165 10.38 1.26 5.61
C LEU A 165 11.61 1.29 6.51
N THR A 166 11.40 1.43 7.82
CA THR A 166 12.48 1.59 8.80
C THR A 166 12.40 0.52 9.89
N SER A 167 13.55 0.25 10.54
CA SER A 167 13.68 -0.69 11.66
C SER A 167 12.80 -0.37 12.86
N LYS A 168 12.48 0.91 13.05
CA LYS A 168 11.49 1.40 14.01
C LYS A 168 10.46 2.23 13.25
N MET A 169 9.17 1.82 13.29
CA MET A 169 8.14 2.45 12.49
C MET A 169 6.78 2.48 13.19
N SER A 170 6.17 3.66 13.24
CA SER A 170 4.78 3.86 13.67
C SER A 170 3.88 4.01 12.45
N ILE A 171 2.83 3.19 12.38
CA ILE A 171 1.89 3.12 11.25
C ILE A 171 0.49 3.49 11.74
N VAL A 172 -0.24 4.25 10.94
CA VAL A 172 -1.68 4.49 11.12
C VAL A 172 -2.43 3.87 9.96
N ASP A 173 -3.33 2.94 10.28
CA ASP A 173 -4.29 2.33 9.36
C ASP A 173 -5.62 3.07 9.50
N ALA A 174 -5.86 4.06 8.64
CA ALA A 174 -7.02 4.93 8.68
C ALA A 174 -8.19 4.32 7.89
N GLY A 175 -9.25 3.92 8.57
CA GLY A 175 -10.35 3.12 8.04
C GLY A 175 -9.94 1.66 7.88
N ALA A 176 -9.42 1.08 8.97
CA ALA A 176 -8.77 -0.21 8.97
C ALA A 176 -9.66 -1.38 8.50
N GLY A 177 -11.00 -1.20 8.53
CA GLY A 177 -11.93 -2.27 8.20
C GLY A 177 -11.66 -3.52 9.05
N PRO A 178 -11.73 -4.72 8.47
CA PRO A 178 -11.45 -5.95 9.20
C PRO A 178 -9.93 -6.25 9.34
N GLY A 179 -9.04 -5.27 9.09
CA GLY A 179 -7.60 -5.39 9.32
C GLY A 179 -6.76 -5.81 8.11
N THR A 180 -7.25 -5.61 6.90
CA THR A 180 -6.57 -6.04 5.67
C THR A 180 -5.16 -5.47 5.54
N ILE A 181 -5.00 -4.16 5.72
CA ILE A 181 -3.71 -3.46 5.58
C ILE A 181 -2.76 -3.84 6.71
N THR A 182 -3.27 -3.86 7.93
CA THR A 182 -2.50 -4.27 9.12
C THR A 182 -1.96 -5.70 8.98
N LEU A 183 -2.81 -6.66 8.60
CA LEU A 183 -2.39 -8.06 8.39
C LEU A 183 -1.40 -8.20 7.22
N SER A 184 -1.64 -7.49 6.11
CA SER A 184 -0.72 -7.48 4.97
C SER A 184 0.65 -6.92 5.34
N THR A 185 0.68 -5.87 6.16
CA THR A 185 1.92 -5.24 6.65
C THR A 185 2.69 -6.20 7.55
N MET A 186 2.02 -6.80 8.53
CA MET A 186 2.66 -7.75 9.45
C MET A 186 3.24 -8.95 8.70
N ASP A 187 2.48 -9.53 7.78
CA ASP A 187 2.92 -10.67 6.99
C ASP A 187 4.12 -10.33 6.08
N PHE A 188 4.07 -9.17 5.40
CA PHE A 188 5.17 -8.71 4.57
C PHE A 188 6.46 -8.55 5.37
N LEU A 189 6.38 -7.91 6.54
CA LEU A 189 7.54 -7.68 7.40
C LEU A 189 8.09 -8.99 8.01
N HIS A 190 7.23 -9.93 8.39
CA HIS A 190 7.67 -11.25 8.82
C HIS A 190 8.40 -12.01 7.70
N LYS A 191 7.85 -12.03 6.49
CA LYS A 191 8.52 -12.62 5.33
C LYS A 191 9.86 -11.95 5.04
N LEU A 192 9.90 -10.62 5.11
CA LEU A 192 11.12 -9.84 4.90
C LEU A 192 12.21 -10.24 5.91
N LEU A 193 11.86 -10.35 7.20
CA LEU A 193 12.79 -10.77 8.24
C LEU A 193 13.27 -12.22 8.05
N ASP A 194 12.39 -13.13 7.59
CA ASP A 194 12.78 -14.51 7.25
C ASP A 194 13.77 -14.54 6.08
N ILE A 195 13.56 -13.71 5.05
CA ILE A 195 14.49 -13.59 3.92
C ILE A 195 15.82 -13.00 4.39
N TYR A 196 15.79 -11.95 5.23
CA TYR A 196 17.01 -11.37 5.82
C TYR A 196 17.81 -12.43 6.58
N SER A 197 17.14 -13.19 7.46
CA SER A 197 17.78 -14.25 8.23
C SER A 197 18.45 -15.31 7.32
N LYS A 198 17.74 -15.78 6.28
CA LYS A 198 18.28 -16.74 5.30
C LYS A 198 19.49 -16.19 4.52
N LYS A 199 19.57 -14.88 4.34
CA LYS A 199 20.65 -14.20 3.60
C LYS A 199 21.76 -13.67 4.53
N GLY A 200 21.65 -13.93 5.85
CA GLY A 200 22.65 -13.49 6.84
C GLY A 200 22.62 -11.98 7.10
N ILE A 201 21.52 -11.31 6.85
CA ILE A 201 21.32 -9.89 7.14
C ILE A 201 20.74 -9.78 8.55
N ASP A 202 21.54 -9.32 9.51
CA ASP A 202 21.06 -9.06 10.88
C ASP A 202 20.20 -7.80 10.91
N THR A 203 18.92 -7.97 11.20
CA THR A 203 17.96 -6.86 11.24
C THR A 203 16.95 -7.11 12.36
N ARG A 204 16.65 -6.05 13.10
CA ARG A 204 15.65 -6.03 14.17
C ARG A 204 14.55 -5.05 13.80
N LEU A 205 13.32 -5.40 14.15
CA LEU A 205 12.14 -4.58 13.85
C LEU A 205 11.38 -4.25 15.13
N ASN A 206 11.06 -2.97 15.30
CA ASN A 206 10.12 -2.50 16.31
C ASN A 206 9.01 -1.70 15.62
N MET A 207 7.83 -2.24 15.59
CA MET A 207 6.69 -1.66 14.88
C MET A 207 5.51 -1.46 15.82
N LYS A 208 4.83 -0.34 15.63
CA LYS A 208 3.60 0.02 16.31
C LYS A 208 2.55 0.34 15.27
N ILE A 209 1.35 -0.23 15.39
CA ILE A 209 0.21 0.06 14.53
C ILE A 209 -0.93 0.61 15.36
N ASP A 210 -1.40 1.79 14.97
CA ASP A 210 -2.63 2.43 15.43
C ASP A 210 -3.68 2.30 14.33
N SER A 211 -4.90 1.90 14.65
CA SER A 211 -5.99 1.75 13.68
C SER A 211 -7.18 2.64 14.03
N ILE A 212 -7.87 3.12 13.00
CA ILE A 212 -9.07 3.94 13.12
C ILE A 212 -10.18 3.26 12.32
N GLU A 213 -11.29 2.92 12.96
CA GLU A 213 -12.43 2.29 12.29
C GLU A 213 -13.73 2.70 13.02
N LYS A 214 -14.79 2.98 12.27
CA LYS A 214 -16.07 3.42 12.84
C LYS A 214 -17.03 2.28 13.16
N ALA A 215 -16.94 1.16 12.44
CA ALA A 215 -17.90 0.06 12.53
C ALA A 215 -17.44 -1.00 13.54
N GLN A 216 -18.26 -1.26 14.55
CA GLN A 216 -17.90 -2.19 15.63
C GLN A 216 -17.61 -3.60 15.12
N ASP A 217 -18.40 -4.12 14.15
CA ASP A 217 -18.16 -5.47 13.60
C ASP A 217 -16.82 -5.59 12.87
N ASN A 218 -16.37 -4.51 12.21
CA ASN A 218 -15.03 -4.44 11.64
C ASN A 218 -13.97 -4.45 12.74
N ILE A 219 -14.16 -3.68 13.82
CA ILE A 219 -13.25 -3.62 14.98
C ILE A 219 -13.13 -5.00 15.62
N ASP A 220 -14.25 -5.69 15.83
CA ASP A 220 -14.27 -7.03 16.43
C ASP A 220 -13.52 -8.03 15.54
N CYS A 221 -13.74 -7.98 14.23
CA CYS A 221 -13.03 -8.80 13.26
C CYS A 221 -11.52 -8.47 13.24
N TYR A 222 -11.17 -7.19 13.17
CA TYR A 222 -9.80 -6.70 13.23
C TYR A 222 -9.06 -7.25 14.44
N ASN A 223 -9.63 -7.06 15.63
CA ASN A 223 -9.02 -7.51 16.89
C ASN A 223 -8.86 -9.04 16.93
N ALA A 224 -9.86 -9.78 16.46
CA ALA A 224 -9.81 -11.24 16.42
C ALA A 224 -8.70 -11.75 15.47
N LEU A 225 -8.62 -11.22 14.25
CA LEU A 225 -7.66 -11.68 13.25
C LEU A 225 -6.23 -11.26 13.59
N THR A 226 -6.01 -10.01 14.02
CA THR A 226 -4.68 -9.51 14.36
C THR A 226 -4.10 -10.17 15.60
N SER A 227 -4.91 -10.39 16.66
CA SER A 227 -4.48 -11.09 17.88
C SER A 227 -4.12 -12.54 17.58
N LEU A 228 -4.94 -13.25 16.79
CA LEU A 228 -4.65 -14.62 16.38
C LEU A 228 -3.39 -14.69 15.51
N TYR A 229 -3.21 -13.75 14.57
CA TYR A 229 -2.00 -13.70 13.75
C TYR A 229 -0.75 -13.55 14.63
N LEU A 230 -0.73 -12.59 15.55
CA LEU A 230 0.39 -12.37 16.47
C LEU A 230 0.68 -13.56 17.38
N SER A 231 -0.36 -14.32 17.80
CA SER A 231 -0.17 -15.52 18.61
C SER A 231 0.51 -16.68 17.85
N HIS A 232 0.34 -16.74 16.53
CA HIS A 232 0.93 -17.77 15.67
C HIS A 232 2.30 -17.37 15.08
N HIS A 233 2.59 -16.06 15.01
CA HIS A 233 3.81 -15.53 14.38
C HIS A 233 4.61 -14.71 15.40
N GLN A 234 5.44 -15.40 16.19
CA GLN A 234 6.41 -14.74 17.05
C GLN A 234 7.81 -14.94 16.47
N GLN A 235 8.42 -13.85 16.04
CA GLN A 235 9.81 -13.85 15.59
C GLN A 235 10.70 -13.17 16.62
N ALA A 236 11.85 -13.78 16.90
CA ALA A 236 12.79 -13.29 17.91
C ALA A 236 13.41 -11.92 17.57
N ASN A 237 13.37 -11.54 16.31
CA ASN A 237 13.91 -10.27 15.80
C ASN A 237 12.83 -9.21 15.46
N ALA A 238 11.57 -9.47 15.85
CA ALA A 238 10.46 -8.54 15.65
C ALA A 238 9.70 -8.24 16.95
N ASN A 239 9.45 -6.99 17.23
CA ASN A 239 8.49 -6.53 18.22
C ASN A 239 7.40 -5.75 17.50
N MET A 240 6.18 -6.33 17.45
CA MET A 240 5.02 -5.72 16.82
C MET A 240 3.95 -5.45 17.87
N ILE A 241 3.56 -4.19 17.99
CA ILE A 241 2.55 -3.72 18.96
C ILE A 241 1.35 -3.24 18.16
N ILE A 242 0.20 -3.86 18.38
CA ILE A 242 -1.08 -3.41 17.85
C ILE A 242 -1.82 -2.74 19.02
N HIS A 243 -2.13 -1.47 18.85
CA HIS A 243 -2.93 -0.73 19.83
C HIS A 243 -4.41 -1.00 19.62
N GLU A 244 -5.18 -0.71 20.65
CA GLU A 244 -6.64 -0.76 20.58
C GLU A 244 -7.14 0.17 19.46
N THR A 245 -8.08 -0.33 18.66
CA THR A 245 -8.64 0.41 17.54
C THR A 245 -9.46 1.62 18.04
N VAL A 246 -9.19 2.79 17.49
CA VAL A 246 -9.98 3.99 17.77
C VAL A 246 -11.32 3.88 17.07
N GLY A 247 -12.39 3.71 17.84
CA GLY A 247 -13.78 3.61 17.37
C GLY A 247 -14.34 4.96 16.93
N ALA A 248 -13.90 5.47 15.78
CA ALA A 248 -14.34 6.77 15.26
C ALA A 248 -14.33 6.83 13.72
N PRO A 249 -15.20 7.67 13.12
CA PRO A 249 -15.04 8.04 11.71
C PRO A 249 -13.70 8.71 11.47
N VAL A 250 -13.03 8.37 10.38
CA VAL A 250 -11.71 8.93 10.01
C VAL A 250 -11.75 10.46 9.93
N GLU A 251 -12.88 11.03 9.48
CA GLU A 251 -13.12 12.47 9.39
C GLU A 251 -13.15 13.19 10.75
N LYS A 252 -13.32 12.45 11.84
CA LYS A 252 -13.38 13.00 13.20
C LYS A 252 -12.24 12.56 14.09
N ALA A 253 -11.42 11.61 13.65
CA ALA A 253 -10.31 11.09 14.43
C ALA A 253 -9.22 12.15 14.62
N TYR A 254 -8.57 12.12 15.77
CA TYR A 254 -7.41 12.96 16.06
C TYR A 254 -6.15 12.34 15.45
N PRO A 255 -5.18 13.18 15.04
CA PRO A 255 -3.91 12.67 14.55
C PRO A 255 -3.18 11.93 15.69
N PRO A 256 -2.66 10.74 15.42
CA PRO A 256 -1.77 10.07 16.35
C PRO A 256 -0.49 10.90 16.50
N ARG A 257 0.20 10.73 17.64
CA ARG A 257 1.50 11.35 17.83
C ARG A 257 2.53 10.60 16.99
N GLU A 258 3.32 11.33 16.19
CA GLU A 258 4.49 10.82 15.47
C GLU A 258 4.25 9.51 14.70
N SER A 259 3.62 9.61 13.56
CA SER A 259 3.44 8.48 12.64
C SER A 259 4.41 8.58 11.48
N ASP A 260 5.03 7.47 11.12
CA ASP A 260 5.97 7.37 9.99
C ASP A 260 5.25 7.09 8.70
N LEU A 261 4.20 6.26 8.78
CA LEU A 261 3.37 5.87 7.65
C LEU A 261 1.88 6.02 8.02
N ILE A 262 1.13 6.73 7.20
CA ILE A 262 -0.33 6.87 7.33
C ILE A 262 -0.96 6.32 6.06
N VAL A 263 -1.80 5.31 6.22
CA VAL A 263 -2.43 4.60 5.10
C VAL A 263 -3.93 4.86 5.08
N PHE A 264 -4.43 5.25 3.91
CA PHE A 264 -5.86 5.28 3.59
C PHE A 264 -6.07 4.32 2.43
N SER A 265 -6.71 3.20 2.66
CA SER A 265 -6.94 2.20 1.62
C SER A 265 -8.43 1.94 1.44
N ASN A 266 -8.96 2.35 0.28
CA ASN A 266 -10.38 2.26 -0.08
C ASN A 266 -11.32 2.98 0.91
N VAL A 267 -10.86 4.08 1.48
CA VAL A 267 -11.55 4.85 2.52
C VAL A 267 -12.05 6.19 1.99
N LEU A 268 -11.21 6.87 1.19
CA LEU A 268 -11.57 8.21 0.70
C LEU A 268 -12.82 8.16 -0.18
N ALA A 269 -13.01 7.09 -0.96
CA ALA A 269 -14.21 6.88 -1.77
C ALA A 269 -15.50 6.80 -0.95
N GLU A 270 -15.43 6.30 0.29
CA GLU A 270 -16.57 6.16 1.20
C GLU A 270 -16.91 7.47 1.96
N MET A 271 -16.02 8.47 1.91
CA MET A 271 -16.26 9.75 2.54
C MET A 271 -17.28 10.57 1.76
N SER A 272 -18.25 11.16 2.47
CA SER A 272 -19.27 12.03 1.88
C SER A 272 -18.73 13.37 1.37
N ALA A 273 -17.57 13.79 1.87
CA ALA A 273 -16.91 15.02 1.45
C ALA A 273 -16.49 14.98 -0.03
N PRO A 274 -16.58 16.11 -0.76
CA PRO A 274 -16.03 16.22 -2.09
C PRO A 274 -14.53 15.86 -2.14
N PRO A 275 -14.02 15.30 -3.26
CA PRO A 275 -12.64 14.81 -3.34
C PRO A 275 -11.58 15.85 -2.93
N ALA A 276 -11.78 17.14 -3.23
CA ALA A 276 -10.84 18.18 -2.82
C ALA A 276 -10.81 18.40 -1.30
N GLU A 277 -11.95 18.25 -0.62
CA GLU A 277 -12.09 18.45 0.83
C GLU A 277 -11.60 17.24 1.62
N ARG A 278 -11.55 16.04 1.02
CA ARG A 278 -10.94 14.84 1.63
C ARG A 278 -9.47 15.07 2.02
N ALA A 279 -8.80 15.98 1.31
CA ALA A 279 -7.45 16.42 1.63
C ALA A 279 -7.32 17.04 3.05
N ASP A 280 -8.37 17.66 3.59
CA ASP A 280 -8.36 18.23 4.94
C ASP A 280 -8.27 17.13 6.01
N THR A 281 -8.96 16.01 5.79
CA THR A 281 -8.86 14.83 6.67
C THR A 281 -7.47 14.21 6.64
N VAL A 282 -6.91 14.05 5.44
CA VAL A 282 -5.55 13.51 5.27
C VAL A 282 -4.53 14.43 5.95
N GLU A 283 -4.60 15.75 5.71
CA GLU A 283 -3.71 16.73 6.32
C GLU A 283 -3.81 16.74 7.84
N ARG A 284 -5.03 16.69 8.38
CA ARG A 284 -5.27 16.65 9.82
C ARG A 284 -4.63 15.43 10.48
N LEU A 285 -4.80 14.22 9.91
CA LEU A 285 -4.14 13.02 10.43
C LEU A 285 -2.62 13.07 10.29
N ALA A 286 -2.11 13.76 9.28
CA ALA A 286 -0.68 13.97 9.07
C ALA A 286 -0.07 15.06 9.97
N SER A 287 -0.88 15.93 10.59
CA SER A 287 -0.40 17.10 11.34
C SER A 287 0.33 16.74 12.64
N GLY A 288 0.12 15.53 13.16
CA GLY A 288 0.82 15.02 14.36
C GLY A 288 2.26 14.58 14.11
N SER A 289 2.73 14.58 12.86
CA SER A 289 4.04 14.05 12.45
C SER A 289 4.81 15.08 11.63
N SER A 290 6.14 15.11 11.79
CA SER A 290 6.99 16.07 11.08
C SER A 290 7.07 15.76 9.57
N ASN A 291 7.34 14.51 9.20
CA ASN A 291 7.52 14.06 7.83
C ASN A 291 6.92 12.66 7.58
N PRO A 292 5.60 12.49 7.75
CA PRO A 292 5.00 11.18 7.51
C PRO A 292 5.01 10.85 6.02
N THR A 293 5.18 9.57 5.71
CA THR A 293 4.82 9.02 4.42
C THR A 293 3.30 8.79 4.41
N ILE A 294 2.59 9.37 3.46
CA ILE A 294 1.14 9.19 3.33
C ILE A 294 0.88 8.34 2.10
N LEU A 295 0.15 7.27 2.28
CA LEU A 295 -0.23 6.35 1.22
C LEU A 295 -1.75 6.36 1.06
N LEU A 296 -2.22 6.87 -0.07
CA LEU A 296 -3.62 6.84 -0.46
C LEU A 296 -3.80 5.79 -1.55
N VAL A 297 -4.70 4.86 -1.35
CA VAL A 297 -4.99 3.75 -2.27
C VAL A 297 -6.50 3.70 -2.51
N GLU A 298 -6.91 3.67 -3.76
CA GLU A 298 -8.32 3.65 -4.16
C GLU A 298 -8.55 2.68 -5.32
N PRO A 299 -9.78 2.24 -5.57
CA PRO A 299 -10.09 1.38 -6.70
C PRO A 299 -9.66 1.96 -8.04
N ALA A 300 -9.36 1.08 -9.00
CA ALA A 300 -8.88 1.44 -10.34
C ALA A 300 -9.94 1.99 -11.29
N ASP A 301 -11.22 2.02 -10.89
CA ASP A 301 -12.27 2.54 -11.74
C ASP A 301 -12.10 4.04 -12.03
N LEU A 302 -12.81 4.50 -13.07
CA LEU A 302 -12.68 5.85 -13.59
C LEU A 302 -12.99 6.93 -12.54
N VAL A 303 -14.03 6.71 -11.73
CA VAL A 303 -14.52 7.72 -10.78
C VAL A 303 -13.56 7.86 -9.61
N ASN A 304 -13.18 6.74 -8.99
CA ASN A 304 -12.28 6.74 -7.83
C ASN A 304 -10.86 7.15 -8.21
N SER A 305 -10.35 6.71 -9.35
CA SER A 305 -9.03 7.15 -9.84
C SER A 305 -8.97 8.67 -10.05
N LYS A 306 -10.01 9.25 -10.66
CA LYS A 306 -10.09 10.71 -10.86
C LYS A 306 -10.24 11.45 -9.53
N ALA A 307 -11.10 10.98 -8.63
CA ALA A 307 -11.29 11.56 -7.31
C ALA A 307 -9.98 11.58 -6.51
N LEU A 308 -9.22 10.49 -6.55
CA LEU A 308 -7.90 10.41 -5.92
C LEU A 308 -6.95 11.49 -6.46
N ARG A 309 -6.93 11.75 -7.78
CA ARG A 309 -6.09 12.79 -8.37
C ARG A 309 -6.52 14.21 -7.98
N VAL A 310 -7.82 14.45 -7.79
CA VAL A 310 -8.32 15.71 -7.24
C VAL A 310 -7.83 15.90 -5.80
N THR A 311 -7.96 14.86 -4.95
CA THR A 311 -7.44 14.88 -3.57
C THR A 311 -5.92 15.09 -3.54
N GLN A 312 -5.16 14.38 -4.38
CA GLN A 312 -3.72 14.57 -4.56
C GLN A 312 -3.37 16.03 -4.87
N ASN A 313 -4.05 16.65 -5.82
CA ASN A 313 -3.78 18.04 -6.21
C ASN A 313 -4.12 19.03 -5.09
N ALA A 314 -5.15 18.76 -4.29
CA ALA A 314 -5.46 19.56 -3.11
C ALA A 314 -4.35 19.44 -2.06
N LEU A 315 -3.80 18.23 -1.84
CA LEU A 315 -2.67 18.01 -0.93
C LEU A 315 -1.37 18.69 -1.42
N ILE A 316 -1.11 18.68 -2.72
CA ILE A 316 0.03 19.44 -3.29
C ILE A 316 -0.09 20.94 -2.96
N LYS A 317 -1.28 21.52 -3.07
CA LYS A 317 -1.53 22.92 -2.69
C LYS A 317 -1.33 23.18 -1.19
N LYS A 318 -1.45 22.16 -0.35
CA LYS A 318 -1.19 22.17 1.10
C LYS A 318 0.28 21.88 1.46
N GLY A 319 1.18 21.87 0.47
CA GLY A 319 2.62 21.71 0.66
C GLY A 319 3.13 20.27 0.68
N PHE A 320 2.31 19.29 0.28
CA PHE A 320 2.79 17.94 0.08
C PHE A 320 3.47 17.78 -1.29
N THR A 321 4.47 16.91 -1.34
CA THR A 321 5.15 16.49 -2.56
C THR A 321 4.71 15.07 -2.91
N VAL A 322 4.42 14.81 -4.19
CA VAL A 322 4.19 13.44 -4.65
C VAL A 322 5.53 12.71 -4.73
N TYR A 323 5.67 11.64 -3.93
CA TYR A 323 6.79 10.73 -4.02
C TYR A 323 6.65 9.83 -5.25
N SER A 324 5.51 9.16 -5.39
CA SER A 324 5.17 8.20 -6.44
C SER A 324 3.65 8.20 -6.67
N PRO A 325 3.13 7.85 -7.86
CA PRO A 325 3.81 7.46 -9.10
C PRO A 325 4.09 8.63 -10.07
N CYS A 326 3.65 9.85 -9.74
CA CYS A 326 3.74 11.00 -10.65
C CYS A 326 5.09 11.71 -10.47
N SER A 327 6.00 11.56 -11.41
CA SER A 327 7.37 12.08 -11.30
C SER A 327 7.57 13.52 -11.75
N PHE A 328 6.61 14.11 -12.49
CA PHE A 328 6.66 15.50 -12.98
C PHE A 328 8.02 15.92 -13.56
N PRO A 329 8.48 15.34 -14.68
CA PRO A 329 9.82 15.58 -15.19
C PRO A 329 10.10 17.06 -15.57
N TRP A 330 9.07 17.88 -15.69
CA TRP A 330 9.20 19.33 -15.92
C TRP A 330 9.10 20.16 -14.63
N GLY A 331 8.91 19.53 -13.48
CA GLY A 331 8.94 20.19 -12.18
C GLY A 331 7.72 21.01 -11.77
N ALA A 332 6.68 21.05 -12.58
CA ALA A 332 5.55 21.96 -12.40
C ALA A 332 4.32 21.34 -11.67
N GLY A 333 4.38 20.10 -11.22
CA GLY A 333 3.22 19.40 -10.68
C GLY A 333 2.20 19.01 -11.78
N CYS A 334 1.06 18.48 -11.37
CA CYS A 334 0.03 18.02 -12.31
C CYS A 334 -0.88 19.16 -12.76
N ARG A 335 -0.94 19.41 -14.07
CA ARG A 335 -1.93 20.33 -14.68
C ARG A 335 -3.20 19.65 -15.12
N GLY A 336 -3.23 18.29 -15.10
CA GLY A 336 -4.35 17.49 -15.56
C GLY A 336 -5.57 17.50 -14.64
N GLY A 337 -5.35 17.63 -13.34
CA GLY A 337 -6.42 17.68 -12.33
C GLY A 337 -7.16 16.35 -12.14
N GLU A 338 -7.62 15.73 -13.22
CA GLU A 338 -8.42 14.51 -13.23
C GLU A 338 -7.82 13.49 -14.20
N CYS A 339 -7.05 12.55 -13.69
CA CYS A 339 -6.38 11.53 -14.49
C CYS A 339 -6.89 10.13 -14.12
N TRP A 340 -7.34 9.37 -15.10
CA TRP A 340 -7.57 7.95 -14.90
C TRP A 340 -6.27 7.21 -15.14
N SER A 341 -5.60 6.78 -14.08
CA SER A 341 -4.40 5.96 -14.15
C SER A 341 -4.37 5.02 -12.95
N PHE A 342 -3.92 3.82 -13.17
CA PHE A 342 -3.88 2.75 -12.17
C PHE A 342 -2.74 1.79 -12.44
N ARG A 343 -2.27 1.14 -11.38
CA ARG A 343 -1.33 0.03 -11.43
C ARG A 343 -2.08 -1.27 -11.58
N GLU A 344 -1.52 -2.17 -12.39
CA GLU A 344 -1.95 -3.56 -12.50
C GLU A 344 -0.91 -4.45 -11.85
N GLY A 345 -1.36 -5.48 -11.14
CA GLY A 345 -0.57 -6.58 -10.64
C GLY A 345 -0.97 -7.89 -11.31
N GLY A 346 -0.37 -8.99 -10.88
CA GLY A 346 -0.79 -10.33 -11.29
C GLY A 346 -2.14 -10.71 -10.68
N ASN A 347 -2.81 -11.71 -11.27
CA ASN A 347 -4.00 -12.27 -10.66
C ASN A 347 -3.62 -13.07 -9.41
N ILE A 348 -4.38 -12.92 -8.33
CA ILE A 348 -4.15 -13.71 -7.12
C ILE A 348 -4.55 -15.16 -7.33
N HIS A 349 -3.83 -16.06 -6.66
CA HIS A 349 -4.30 -17.42 -6.50
C HIS A 349 -5.60 -17.42 -5.66
N VAL A 350 -6.66 -18.07 -6.18
CA VAL A 350 -7.99 -18.07 -5.55
C VAL A 350 -7.94 -18.81 -4.21
N PRO A 351 -8.22 -18.16 -3.07
CA PRO A 351 -8.29 -18.82 -1.76
C PRO A 351 -9.43 -19.85 -1.71
N GLU A 352 -9.27 -20.86 -0.87
CA GLU A 352 -10.24 -21.96 -0.73
C GLU A 352 -11.64 -21.45 -0.33
N PHE A 353 -11.72 -20.50 0.61
CA PHE A 353 -13.00 -19.94 1.04
C PHE A 353 -13.70 -19.14 -0.08
N MET A 354 -12.94 -18.45 -0.95
CA MET A 354 -13.49 -17.75 -2.11
C MET A 354 -13.99 -18.76 -3.16
N ARG A 355 -13.27 -19.87 -3.37
CA ARG A 355 -13.70 -20.95 -4.27
C ARG A 355 -14.96 -21.64 -3.77
N LYS A 356 -15.07 -21.87 -2.45
CA LYS A 356 -16.27 -22.45 -1.82
C LYS A 356 -17.51 -21.59 -2.05
N ILE A 357 -17.43 -20.27 -1.85
CA ILE A 357 -18.57 -19.38 -2.04
C ILE A 357 -18.91 -19.20 -3.53
N ALA A 358 -17.94 -19.22 -4.43
CA ALA A 358 -18.18 -19.11 -5.86
C ALA A 358 -19.04 -20.25 -6.42
N GLY A 359 -18.82 -21.48 -5.94
CA GLY A 359 -19.53 -22.66 -6.43
C GLY A 359 -19.17 -23.00 -7.88
N MET A 360 -20.09 -23.67 -8.61
CA MET A 360 -19.88 -24.11 -10.00
C MET A 360 -20.59 -23.22 -11.02
N GLU A 361 -21.76 -22.69 -10.68
CA GLU A 361 -22.55 -21.83 -11.57
C GLU A 361 -22.23 -20.36 -11.35
N ASP A 362 -21.99 -19.61 -12.44
CA ASP A 362 -21.69 -18.18 -12.43
C ASP A 362 -20.49 -17.80 -11.49
N ALA A 363 -19.54 -18.72 -11.30
CA ALA A 363 -18.43 -18.57 -10.36
C ALA A 363 -17.68 -17.23 -10.51
N TYR A 364 -17.52 -16.73 -11.75
CA TYR A 364 -16.85 -15.47 -12.07
C TYR A 364 -17.46 -14.26 -11.35
N ARG A 365 -18.74 -14.29 -10.98
CA ARG A 365 -19.42 -13.21 -10.24
C ARG A 365 -18.92 -13.06 -8.82
N TYR A 366 -18.43 -14.15 -8.24
CA TYR A 366 -18.02 -14.26 -6.83
C TYR A 366 -16.51 -14.40 -6.67
N LEU A 367 -15.76 -14.40 -7.78
CA LEU A 367 -14.32 -14.39 -7.80
C LEU A 367 -13.82 -12.96 -8.02
N ASN A 368 -12.86 -12.54 -7.19
CA ASN A 368 -12.12 -11.30 -7.34
C ASN A 368 -10.64 -11.66 -7.32
N THR A 369 -9.99 -11.59 -8.47
CA THR A 369 -8.61 -12.02 -8.62
C THR A 369 -7.70 -10.94 -9.16
N ASP A 370 -8.25 -9.92 -9.80
CA ASP A 370 -7.49 -8.89 -10.51
C ASP A 370 -6.94 -7.86 -9.55
N ILE A 371 -5.63 -7.74 -9.47
CA ILE A 371 -5.00 -6.65 -8.73
C ILE A 371 -4.94 -5.42 -9.63
N LYS A 372 -5.84 -4.45 -9.38
CA LYS A 372 -5.90 -3.17 -10.08
C LYS A 372 -6.24 -2.06 -9.09
N PHE A 373 -5.40 -1.04 -8.98
CA PHE A 373 -5.58 0.04 -8.02
C PHE A 373 -4.92 1.35 -8.45
N SER A 374 -5.52 2.45 -8.04
CA SER A 374 -4.91 3.77 -8.11
C SER A 374 -4.27 4.10 -6.77
N TYR A 375 -3.09 4.71 -6.77
CA TYR A 375 -2.44 5.13 -5.54
C TYR A 375 -1.68 6.43 -5.69
N VAL A 376 -1.34 7.02 -4.57
CA VAL A 376 -0.35 8.08 -4.47
C VAL A 376 0.37 8.00 -3.13
N ILE A 377 1.69 8.14 -3.18
CA ILE A 377 2.55 8.31 -2.02
C ILE A 377 2.96 9.77 -1.93
N LEU A 378 2.73 10.38 -0.76
CA LEU A 378 2.95 11.79 -0.51
C LEU A 378 3.88 11.98 0.67
N ARG A 379 4.69 13.06 0.63
CA ARG A 379 5.62 13.46 1.69
C ARG A 379 5.64 14.98 1.84
N ARG A 380 6.19 15.49 2.96
CA ARG A 380 6.39 16.95 3.15
C ARG A 380 7.84 17.40 3.01
N ASP A 381 8.80 16.49 2.99
CA ASP A 381 10.24 16.79 2.93
C ASP A 381 10.80 17.05 1.53
N GLY A 382 9.94 17.03 0.50
CA GLY A 382 10.34 17.26 -0.89
C GLY A 382 11.06 16.08 -1.55
N ILE A 383 11.17 14.93 -0.85
CA ILE A 383 11.75 13.73 -1.43
C ILE A 383 10.81 13.15 -2.47
N VAL A 384 11.36 12.76 -3.61
CA VAL A 384 10.68 12.13 -4.75
C VAL A 384 11.38 10.82 -5.10
N GLU A 385 10.66 9.85 -5.65
CA GLU A 385 11.21 8.56 -6.06
C GLU A 385 12.28 8.73 -7.14
N HIS A 386 11.95 9.50 -8.17
CA HIS A 386 12.84 9.73 -9.30
C HIS A 386 13.22 11.21 -9.39
N LYS A 387 14.50 11.53 -9.13
CA LYS A 387 15.06 12.88 -9.28
C LYS A 387 15.47 13.12 -10.73
N TYR A 388 14.49 13.34 -11.61
CA TYR A 388 14.73 13.62 -13.01
C TYR A 388 14.21 14.99 -13.42
N ARG A 389 14.95 15.70 -14.29
CA ARG A 389 14.55 16.97 -14.89
C ARG A 389 14.78 16.92 -16.40
N ALA A 390 13.69 17.14 -17.13
CA ALA A 390 13.73 17.17 -18.59
C ALA A 390 14.55 18.34 -19.11
N GLY A 391 15.45 18.07 -20.05
CA GLY A 391 16.26 19.08 -20.73
C GLY A 391 15.61 19.62 -22.00
N GLY A 392 16.21 20.68 -22.58
CA GLY A 392 15.67 21.39 -23.76
C GLY A 392 15.59 20.57 -25.06
N LYS A 393 16.18 19.37 -25.09
CA LYS A 393 16.09 18.43 -26.25
C LYS A 393 14.72 17.72 -26.35
N PHE A 394 13.88 17.84 -25.33
CA PHE A 394 12.56 17.22 -25.25
C PHE A 394 11.43 18.23 -25.38
N ALA A 395 10.34 17.80 -25.99
CA ALA A 395 9.10 18.57 -26.08
C ALA A 395 8.15 18.19 -24.93
N ARG A 396 7.40 19.18 -24.43
CA ARG A 396 6.34 18.95 -23.43
C ARG A 396 5.10 18.39 -24.11
N LEU A 397 4.38 17.48 -23.46
CA LEU A 397 3.12 16.93 -23.98
C LEU A 397 2.06 18.02 -24.20
N SER A 398 2.07 19.12 -23.43
CA SER A 398 1.20 20.29 -23.65
C SER A 398 1.41 20.99 -25.01
N THR A 399 2.51 20.72 -25.71
CA THR A 399 2.81 21.33 -27.01
C THR A 399 2.54 20.43 -28.22
N LEU A 400 2.03 19.20 -27.99
CA LEU A 400 1.85 18.17 -29.05
C LEU A 400 1.02 18.64 -30.23
N LYS A 401 0.03 19.52 -30.02
CA LYS A 401 -0.76 20.12 -31.12
C LYS A 401 0.12 20.74 -32.20
N LYS A 402 1.25 21.36 -31.84
CA LYS A 402 2.21 22.00 -32.78
C LYS A 402 3.11 20.98 -33.51
N HIS A 403 3.10 19.73 -33.05
CA HIS A 403 3.96 18.67 -33.50
C HIS A 403 3.24 17.51 -34.21
N VAL A 404 1.94 17.67 -34.49
CA VAL A 404 1.16 16.69 -35.25
C VAL A 404 1.83 16.40 -36.58
N LYS A 405 1.98 15.13 -36.95
CA LYS A 405 2.69 14.60 -38.12
C LYS A 405 4.21 14.85 -38.11
N LYS A 406 4.80 15.31 -37.00
CA LYS A 406 6.26 15.48 -36.85
C LYS A 406 6.82 14.43 -35.88
N ARG A 407 8.11 14.13 -36.05
CA ARG A 407 8.87 13.34 -35.09
C ARG A 407 9.50 14.26 -34.05
N ILE A 408 9.35 13.90 -32.80
CA ILE A 408 9.89 14.67 -31.66
C ILE A 408 10.46 13.74 -30.60
N ASN A 409 11.24 14.31 -29.71
CA ASN A 409 11.68 13.64 -28.50
C ASN A 409 10.81 14.09 -27.32
N VAL A 410 10.40 13.15 -26.49
CA VAL A 410 9.62 13.42 -25.27
C VAL A 410 10.18 12.61 -24.10
N VAL A 411 9.97 13.11 -22.90
CA VAL A 411 10.18 12.33 -21.67
C VAL A 411 8.87 12.22 -20.94
N VAL A 412 8.52 11.02 -20.53
CA VAL A 412 7.21 10.71 -19.95
C VAL A 412 7.32 9.64 -18.86
N SER A 413 6.39 9.67 -17.92
CA SER A 413 6.13 8.53 -17.04
C SER A 413 5.13 7.58 -17.70
N VAL A 414 5.33 6.29 -17.56
CA VAL A 414 4.39 5.24 -17.99
C VAL A 414 3.30 5.09 -16.92
N MET A 415 2.04 5.33 -17.30
CA MET A 415 0.92 5.47 -16.37
C MET A 415 -0.17 4.42 -16.55
N SER A 416 0.14 3.30 -17.20
CA SER A 416 -0.71 2.10 -17.29
C SER A 416 0.13 0.90 -17.71
N GLY A 417 -0.39 -0.30 -17.48
CA GLY A 417 0.02 -1.47 -18.25
C GLY A 417 -0.38 -1.35 -19.73
N ASN A 418 -0.30 -2.46 -20.48
CA ASN A 418 -0.73 -2.48 -21.88
C ASN A 418 -2.27 -2.40 -21.97
N LEU A 419 -2.77 -1.30 -22.53
CA LEU A 419 -4.20 -1.05 -22.77
C LEU A 419 -4.64 -1.50 -24.17
N GLY A 420 -3.70 -1.98 -24.99
CA GLY A 420 -3.95 -2.42 -26.36
C GLY A 420 -4.16 -3.94 -26.46
N ASP A 421 -3.95 -4.44 -27.65
CA ASP A 421 -4.08 -5.84 -28.01
C ASP A 421 -2.71 -6.45 -28.41
N ASP A 422 -2.70 -7.68 -28.89
CA ASP A 422 -1.50 -8.37 -29.36
C ASP A 422 -0.87 -7.73 -30.60
N LYS A 423 -1.62 -6.92 -31.35
CA LYS A 423 -1.15 -6.23 -32.57
C LYS A 423 -0.57 -4.85 -32.25
N ASN A 424 -1.15 -4.14 -31.29
CA ASN A 424 -0.74 -2.81 -30.89
C ASN A 424 -0.66 -2.71 -29.39
N LEU A 425 0.54 -2.57 -28.88
CA LEU A 425 0.77 -2.28 -27.47
C LEU A 425 0.52 -0.79 -27.23
N VAL A 426 -0.30 -0.45 -26.24
CA VAL A 426 -0.71 0.92 -25.93
C VAL A 426 -0.48 1.21 -24.47
N PHE A 427 0.33 2.21 -24.19
CA PHE A 427 0.64 2.62 -22.81
C PHE A 427 0.22 4.06 -22.60
N LYS A 428 -0.51 4.34 -21.52
CA LYS A 428 -0.77 5.70 -21.12
C LYS A 428 0.51 6.37 -20.68
N THR A 429 0.74 7.60 -21.11
CA THR A 429 1.94 8.39 -20.78
C THR A 429 1.57 9.76 -20.22
N CYS A 430 2.40 10.26 -19.31
CA CYS A 430 2.20 11.57 -18.68
C CYS A 430 3.53 12.25 -18.40
N ASP A 431 3.57 13.57 -18.54
CA ASP A 431 4.70 14.43 -18.12
C ASP A 431 4.26 15.54 -17.13
N GLY A 432 3.01 15.53 -16.70
CA GLY A 432 2.41 16.52 -15.80
C GLY A 432 2.01 17.84 -16.46
N THR A 433 2.30 18.07 -17.76
CA THR A 433 2.09 19.38 -18.40
C THR A 433 0.76 19.56 -19.12
N THR A 434 -0.04 18.50 -19.27
CA THR A 434 -1.32 18.53 -19.99
C THR A 434 -2.39 17.71 -19.30
N SER A 435 -3.66 18.11 -19.47
CA SER A 435 -4.84 17.29 -19.13
C SER A 435 -5.28 16.37 -20.28
N VAL A 436 -4.79 16.63 -21.51
CA VAL A 436 -5.13 15.81 -22.67
C VAL A 436 -4.45 14.46 -22.56
N PRO A 437 -5.19 13.32 -22.66
CA PRO A 437 -4.60 12.01 -22.60
C PRO A 437 -3.57 11.78 -23.72
N CYS A 438 -2.44 11.18 -23.36
CA CYS A 438 -1.37 10.84 -24.29
C CYS A 438 -1.01 9.36 -24.16
N TYR A 439 -0.83 8.69 -25.30
CA TYR A 439 -0.54 7.25 -25.33
C TYR A 439 0.68 6.96 -26.21
N ALA A 440 1.62 6.17 -25.69
CA ALA A 440 2.65 5.56 -26.52
C ALA A 440 2.07 4.32 -27.19
N VAL A 441 2.11 4.26 -28.51
CA VAL A 441 1.55 3.16 -29.32
C VAL A 441 2.69 2.47 -30.08
N LEU A 442 2.93 1.20 -29.73
CA LEU A 442 3.96 0.37 -30.34
C LEU A 442 3.30 -0.81 -31.08
N PRO A 443 3.22 -0.79 -32.41
CA PRO A 443 2.80 -1.96 -33.17
C PRO A 443 3.76 -3.13 -32.92
N SER A 444 3.25 -4.34 -32.70
CA SER A 444 4.05 -5.51 -32.31
C SER A 444 5.15 -5.84 -33.32
N TYR A 445 4.89 -5.62 -34.63
CA TYR A 445 5.87 -5.83 -35.70
C TYR A 445 7.01 -4.78 -35.75
N HIS A 446 6.91 -3.71 -34.95
CA HIS A 446 7.97 -2.71 -34.75
C HIS A 446 8.83 -2.95 -33.52
N ARG A 447 8.45 -3.90 -32.65
CA ARG A 447 9.16 -4.22 -31.41
C ARG A 447 10.57 -4.72 -31.71
N ASN A 448 11.56 -4.13 -31.01
CA ASN A 448 12.96 -4.51 -31.09
C ASN A 448 13.73 -3.96 -29.87
N ASP A 449 15.04 -4.22 -29.81
CA ASP A 449 15.87 -3.82 -28.66
C ASP A 449 15.90 -2.31 -28.42
N ASN A 450 15.74 -1.47 -29.44
CA ASN A 450 15.74 0.00 -29.28
C ASN A 450 14.49 0.53 -28.57
N ASN A 451 13.38 -0.20 -28.57
CA ASN A 451 12.12 0.26 -28.00
C ASN A 451 11.54 -0.69 -26.92
N MET A 452 12.26 -1.75 -26.59
CA MET A 452 11.84 -2.74 -25.60
C MET A 452 11.66 -2.14 -24.20
N ALA A 453 12.39 -1.07 -23.87
CA ALA A 453 12.24 -0.35 -22.62
C ALA A 453 10.80 0.12 -22.35
N LEU A 454 10.01 0.44 -23.40
CA LEU A 454 8.59 0.79 -23.24
C LEU A 454 7.76 -0.37 -22.69
N THR A 455 8.06 -1.60 -23.12
CA THR A 455 7.31 -2.80 -22.69
C THR A 455 7.75 -3.33 -21.34
N ASN A 456 8.96 -2.97 -20.91
CA ASN A 456 9.54 -3.39 -19.63
C ASN A 456 9.30 -2.34 -18.52
N ALA A 457 8.89 -1.12 -18.90
CA ALA A 457 8.64 -0.06 -17.94
C ALA A 457 7.44 -0.41 -17.03
N GLY A 458 7.65 -0.24 -15.74
CA GLY A 458 6.62 -0.33 -14.71
C GLY A 458 5.74 0.92 -14.64
N TYR A 459 4.69 0.84 -13.83
CA TYR A 459 3.81 1.98 -13.56
C TYR A 459 4.55 3.06 -12.75
N GLY A 460 4.67 4.25 -13.31
CA GLY A 460 5.40 5.39 -12.72
C GLY A 460 6.81 5.59 -13.30
N ASP A 461 7.40 4.57 -13.93
CA ASP A 461 8.74 4.65 -14.50
C ASP A 461 8.86 5.77 -15.53
N ILE A 462 10.02 6.43 -15.52
CA ILE A 462 10.33 7.50 -16.47
C ILE A 462 11.10 6.91 -17.64
N ILE A 463 10.63 7.23 -18.85
CA ILE A 463 11.30 6.87 -20.10
C ILE A 463 11.53 8.10 -20.97
N GLU A 464 12.67 8.10 -21.68
CA GLU A 464 12.96 9.01 -22.77
C GLU A 464 12.58 8.34 -24.09
N ILE A 465 11.80 9.02 -24.93
CA ILE A 465 11.41 8.54 -26.26
C ILE A 465 11.98 9.47 -27.32
N PHE A 466 12.86 8.98 -28.16
CA PHE A 466 13.48 9.73 -29.23
C PHE A 466 12.86 9.37 -30.59
N GLY A 467 12.34 10.38 -31.29
CA GLY A 467 11.78 10.24 -32.62
C GLY A 467 10.35 9.66 -32.66
N ALA A 468 9.54 9.88 -31.63
CA ALA A 468 8.12 9.55 -31.64
C ALA A 468 7.36 10.38 -32.68
N LEU A 469 6.55 9.73 -33.53
CA LEU A 469 5.68 10.43 -34.48
C LEU A 469 4.35 10.79 -33.83
N ILE A 470 4.00 12.08 -33.86
CA ILE A 470 2.79 12.56 -33.16
C ILE A 470 1.57 12.43 -34.09
N ARG A 471 0.53 11.76 -33.57
CA ARG A 471 -0.79 11.64 -34.20
C ARG A 471 -1.87 12.12 -33.26
N GLU A 472 -2.73 13.01 -33.76
CA GLU A 472 -3.95 13.38 -33.03
C GLU A 472 -5.00 12.26 -33.22
N ASN A 473 -5.58 11.81 -32.11
CA ASN A 473 -6.72 10.90 -32.11
C ASN A 473 -7.98 11.70 -31.76
N LYS A 474 -8.71 12.10 -32.80
CA LYS A 474 -9.89 12.97 -32.65
C LYS A 474 -11.06 12.28 -31.97
N GLU A 475 -11.19 10.96 -32.19
CA GLU A 475 -12.27 10.14 -31.61
C GLU A 475 -12.21 10.13 -30.09
N PHE A 476 -11.00 9.99 -29.51
CA PHE A 476 -10.79 9.96 -28.07
C PHE A 476 -10.22 11.28 -27.52
N SER A 477 -10.21 12.36 -28.29
CA SER A 477 -9.66 13.65 -27.90
C SER A 477 -8.29 13.52 -27.21
N SER A 478 -7.37 12.76 -27.84
CA SER A 478 -6.07 12.40 -27.27
C SER A 478 -4.95 12.50 -28.29
N TYR A 479 -3.70 12.32 -27.84
CA TYR A 479 -2.53 12.21 -28.72
C TYR A 479 -1.88 10.86 -28.60
N ASN A 480 -1.47 10.31 -29.75
CA ASN A 480 -0.67 9.11 -29.84
C ASN A 480 0.79 9.46 -30.19
N LEU A 481 1.71 8.95 -29.39
CA LEU A 481 3.15 8.91 -29.63
C LEU A 481 3.42 7.58 -30.37
N LEU A 482 3.49 7.62 -31.69
CA LEU A 482 3.67 6.40 -32.48
C LEU A 482 5.14 5.99 -32.44
N ILE A 483 5.37 4.76 -31.96
CA ILE A 483 6.68 4.15 -31.83
C ILE A 483 6.93 3.28 -33.07
N SER A 484 8.01 3.54 -33.77
CA SER A 484 8.45 2.78 -34.95
C SER A 484 9.73 1.99 -34.67
N ARG A 485 10.20 1.18 -35.61
CA ARG A 485 11.47 0.44 -35.48
C ARG A 485 12.67 1.34 -35.20
N ASN A 486 12.62 2.59 -35.70
CA ASN A 486 13.72 3.56 -35.53
C ASN A 486 13.53 4.48 -34.31
N THR A 487 12.45 4.30 -33.54
CA THR A 487 12.23 5.06 -32.32
C THR A 487 13.04 4.41 -31.19
N ILE A 488 13.85 5.22 -30.52
CA ILE A 488 14.66 4.76 -29.40
C ILE A 488 13.93 5.12 -28.10
N VAL A 489 13.76 4.12 -27.23
CA VAL A 489 13.21 4.30 -25.89
C VAL A 489 14.25 3.86 -24.89
N THR A 490 14.63 4.75 -23.99
CA THR A 490 15.58 4.47 -22.92
C THR A 490 14.92 4.64 -21.55
N PRO A 491 15.12 3.72 -20.63
CA PRO A 491 14.73 3.94 -19.24
C PRO A 491 15.60 5.06 -18.67
N VAL A 492 15.04 5.84 -17.76
CA VAL A 492 15.78 6.89 -17.04
C VAL A 492 16.38 6.32 -15.75
N VAL A 493 15.65 5.47 -15.10
CA VAL A 493 16.07 4.66 -13.93
C VAL A 493 15.19 3.41 -13.89
#